data_42931b1e789e46a677452b0ffa856cc2
#
_entry.id   42931b1e789e46a677452b0ffa856cc2
#
_cell.length_a   1.000
_cell.length_b   1.000
_cell.length_c   1.000
_cell.angle_alpha   90.00
_cell.angle_beta   90.00
_cell.angle_gamma   90.00
#
_symmetry.space_group_name_H-M   'P 1'
#
loop_
_entity.id
_entity.type
_entity.pdbx_description
1 polymer ?
#
loop_
_entity_poly.entity_id
_entity_poly.type
_entity_poly.pdbx_seq_one_letter_code
_entity_poly.pdbx_strand_id
1 'polypeptide(L)'
;MELKSITLLLSGYDNALFASLIVSFLIIVSGRMHLRYSSRGKGDLEVQKSHEDPTPRIGGLAILAGCAYGWYEIENFSATYLGYILISGLPVLTLGLLDDLYFHIRPLYRLLGASISSICAIFLLDTWLTGVDVLFLDQLFFLSPFAIFFTIFATTGVAHAFNLIDGLNGLSLGVSLSTSFFLTVVAWIVADALVVLLCLIFFLSTLGLFLLNFPWGKIFLGDGGAYFQGHCLSWIAIILLARNPDITAWAILLIFFWPVVETLFSIYRRINKNKSASTADREHFHQLVFDKIRRFRVFQNSSNFANSVSTLLILPFLIVPNLLALIFYNNIELAVIAFLILLCLYIFAYNKMKASL
;
A
#
# COMPACT_ATOMS: atom_id res chain seq x y z
N MET A 1 23.46 16.60 0.69
CA MET A 1 22.36 17.58 0.44
C MET A 1 21.98 18.20 1.77
N GLU A 2 22.12 19.51 1.95
CA GLU A 2 21.95 20.20 3.24
C GLU A 2 20.46 20.25 3.66
N LEU A 3 20.20 20.33 4.99
CA LEU A 3 18.84 20.45 5.56
C LEU A 3 18.01 21.59 4.91
N LYS A 4 18.68 22.67 4.48
CA LYS A 4 18.06 23.78 3.75
C LYS A 4 17.46 23.39 2.40
N SER A 5 17.98 22.36 1.74
CA SER A 5 17.43 21.87 0.48
C SER A 5 16.17 21.00 0.68
N ILE A 6 16.02 20.36 1.86
CA ILE A 6 14.79 19.61 2.21
C ILE A 6 13.65 20.59 2.49
N THR A 7 13.88 21.65 3.27
CA THR A 7 12.86 22.67 3.55
C THR A 7 12.40 23.37 2.28
N LEU A 8 13.30 23.61 1.31
CA LEU A 8 12.92 24.14 0.00
C LEU A 8 12.12 23.13 -0.84
N LEU A 9 12.49 21.83 -0.80
CA LEU A 9 11.73 20.76 -1.46
C LEU A 9 10.35 20.56 -0.84
N LEU A 10 10.23 20.63 0.49
CA LEU A 10 8.96 20.49 1.18
C LEU A 10 8.05 21.71 0.96
N SER A 11 8.57 22.93 0.97
CA SER A 11 7.78 24.16 0.83
C SER A 11 7.15 24.35 -0.56
N GLY A 12 7.52 23.53 -1.55
CA GLY A 12 6.95 23.59 -2.90
C GLY A 12 5.80 22.60 -3.15
N TYR A 13 5.65 21.54 -2.33
CA TYR A 13 4.71 20.44 -2.62
C TYR A 13 3.65 20.22 -1.53
N ASP A 14 3.56 21.10 -0.52
CA ASP A 14 2.53 21.04 0.54
C ASP A 14 1.11 21.06 -0.05
N ASN A 15 0.95 21.65 -1.23
CA ASN A 15 -0.33 21.72 -1.93
C ASN A 15 -0.88 20.34 -2.31
N ALA A 16 -0.03 19.33 -2.51
CA ALA A 16 -0.48 17.96 -2.73
C ALA A 16 -1.22 17.40 -1.51
N LEU A 17 -0.75 17.72 -0.29
CA LEU A 17 -1.45 17.41 0.94
C LEU A 17 -2.78 18.14 1.04
N PHE A 18 -2.78 19.46 0.78
CA PHE A 18 -4.01 20.25 0.86
C PHE A 18 -5.02 19.82 -0.21
N ALA A 19 -4.61 19.50 -1.44
CA ALA A 19 -5.49 19.00 -2.48
C ALA A 19 -6.18 17.69 -2.05
N SER A 20 -5.41 16.72 -1.51
CA SER A 20 -5.95 15.48 -0.99
C SER A 20 -6.88 15.72 0.21
N LEU A 21 -6.50 16.58 1.15
CA LEU A 21 -7.31 16.90 2.32
C LEU A 21 -8.63 17.58 1.92
N ILE A 22 -8.58 18.54 1.00
CA ILE A 22 -9.78 19.24 0.49
C ILE A 22 -10.71 18.24 -0.22
N VAL A 23 -10.20 17.39 -1.11
CA VAL A 23 -11.00 16.38 -1.80
C VAL A 23 -11.60 15.38 -0.80
N SER A 24 -10.84 14.92 0.18
CA SER A 24 -11.35 14.07 1.26
C SER A 24 -12.49 14.75 2.04
N PHE A 25 -12.31 16.02 2.39
CA PHE A 25 -13.35 16.80 3.07
C PHE A 25 -14.59 17.00 2.20
N LEU A 26 -14.42 17.32 0.92
CA LEU A 26 -15.54 17.45 -0.02
C LEU A 26 -16.32 16.15 -0.17
N ILE A 27 -15.65 14.99 -0.23
CA ILE A 27 -16.29 13.68 -0.25
C ILE A 27 -17.14 13.46 1.02
N ILE A 28 -16.63 13.83 2.19
CA ILE A 28 -17.37 13.68 3.45
C ILE A 28 -18.60 14.62 3.47
N VAL A 29 -18.44 15.90 3.13
CA VAL A 29 -19.52 16.90 3.19
C VAL A 29 -20.59 16.62 2.14
N SER A 30 -20.21 16.20 0.93
CA SER A 30 -21.14 15.81 -0.13
C SER A 30 -21.78 14.42 0.09
N GLY A 31 -21.50 13.76 1.20
CA GLY A 31 -22.00 12.43 1.52
C GLY A 31 -23.49 12.23 1.29
N ARG A 32 -24.33 13.23 1.59
CA ARG A 32 -25.79 13.19 1.33
C ARG A 32 -26.14 12.88 -0.13
N MET A 33 -25.26 13.24 -1.07
CA MET A 33 -25.48 13.05 -2.51
C MET A 33 -25.07 11.66 -2.99
N HIS A 34 -24.01 11.07 -2.41
CA HIS A 34 -23.39 9.86 -2.96
C HIS A 34 -23.28 8.68 -1.97
N LEU A 35 -23.51 8.87 -0.64
CA LEU A 35 -23.42 7.79 0.34
C LEU A 35 -24.29 6.57 -0.01
N ARG A 36 -25.46 6.82 -0.65
CA ARG A 36 -26.31 5.72 -1.14
C ARG A 36 -25.55 4.77 -2.09
N TYR A 37 -24.54 5.27 -2.78
CA TYR A 37 -23.73 4.51 -3.73
C TYR A 37 -22.35 4.14 -3.16
N SER A 38 -21.66 5.07 -2.54
CA SER A 38 -20.27 4.94 -2.10
C SER A 38 -20.10 4.33 -0.71
N SER A 39 -21.18 4.17 0.08
CA SER A 39 -21.13 3.56 1.41
C SER A 39 -21.78 2.18 1.47
N ARG A 40 -22.41 1.73 0.41
CA ARG A 40 -22.97 0.40 0.40
C ARG A 40 -21.84 -0.62 0.52
N GLY A 41 -21.54 -0.94 1.76
CA GLY A 41 -20.92 -2.21 2.05
C GLY A 41 -21.74 -3.31 1.39
N LYS A 42 -21.11 -4.39 1.00
CA LYS A 42 -21.74 -5.54 0.33
C LYS A 42 -22.84 -6.21 1.16
N GLY A 43 -23.67 -5.43 1.86
CA GLY A 43 -24.78 -5.84 2.70
C GLY A 43 -24.38 -6.65 3.93
N ASP A 44 -25.32 -7.38 4.49
CA ASP A 44 -25.11 -8.29 5.65
C ASP A 44 -24.14 -9.45 5.36
N LEU A 45 -23.65 -9.56 4.11
CA LEU A 45 -22.69 -10.58 3.67
C LEU A 45 -21.23 -10.16 3.84
N GLU A 46 -20.93 -8.90 4.20
CA GLU A 46 -19.55 -8.50 4.49
C GLU A 46 -19.10 -9.05 5.85
N VAL A 47 -18.38 -10.15 5.75
CA VAL A 47 -17.73 -10.85 6.85
C VAL A 47 -16.77 -9.94 7.65
N GLN A 48 -16.44 -8.74 7.16
CA GLN A 48 -15.40 -7.84 7.66
C GLN A 48 -15.90 -6.49 8.22
N LYS A 49 -17.21 -6.31 8.41
CA LYS A 49 -17.79 -5.03 8.83
C LYS A 49 -17.39 -4.66 10.26
N SER A 50 -16.54 -3.63 10.41
CA SER A 50 -16.09 -3.09 11.69
C SER A 50 -16.74 -1.74 12.05
N HIS A 51 -17.62 -1.17 11.21
CA HIS A 51 -18.25 0.13 11.38
C HIS A 51 -19.78 0.04 11.29
N GLU A 52 -20.46 0.84 12.13
CA GLU A 52 -21.93 0.91 12.24
C GLU A 52 -22.51 2.04 11.34
N ASP A 53 -21.73 3.11 11.11
CA ASP A 53 -22.15 4.27 10.34
C ASP A 53 -21.82 4.15 8.85
N PRO A 54 -22.69 4.64 7.92
CA PRO A 54 -22.41 4.69 6.50
C PRO A 54 -21.26 5.66 6.22
N THR A 55 -20.12 5.13 5.74
CA THR A 55 -18.88 5.89 5.48
C THR A 55 -18.49 5.78 4.00
N PRO A 56 -18.10 6.89 3.31
CA PRO A 56 -17.68 6.85 1.92
C PRO A 56 -16.43 5.98 1.73
N ARG A 57 -16.40 5.14 0.71
CA ARG A 57 -15.29 4.21 0.37
C ARG A 57 -14.56 4.59 -0.91
N ILE A 58 -14.53 5.86 -1.24
CA ILE A 58 -13.90 6.40 -2.46
C ILE A 58 -12.72 7.33 -2.16
N GLY A 59 -12.06 7.13 -1.02
CA GLY A 59 -10.92 7.96 -0.58
C GLY A 59 -9.71 7.91 -1.52
N GLY A 60 -9.57 6.85 -2.30
CA GLY A 60 -8.53 6.77 -3.33
C GLY A 60 -8.51 7.94 -4.32
N LEU A 61 -9.69 8.55 -4.59
CA LEU A 61 -9.80 9.76 -5.41
C LEU A 61 -9.07 10.96 -4.78
N ALA A 62 -9.02 11.04 -3.47
CA ALA A 62 -8.30 12.11 -2.78
C ALA A 62 -6.78 11.96 -2.94
N ILE A 63 -6.26 10.73 -2.86
CA ILE A 63 -4.82 10.46 -3.12
C ILE A 63 -4.49 10.81 -4.57
N LEU A 64 -5.32 10.37 -5.53
CA LEU A 64 -5.13 10.72 -6.94
C LEU A 64 -5.11 12.25 -7.13
N ALA A 65 -6.05 12.98 -6.51
CA ALA A 65 -6.11 14.43 -6.62
C ALA A 65 -4.86 15.12 -6.05
N GLY A 66 -4.36 14.65 -4.90
CA GLY A 66 -3.12 15.15 -4.32
C GLY A 66 -1.92 14.90 -5.23
N CYS A 67 -1.77 13.67 -5.74
CA CYS A 67 -0.70 13.31 -6.68
C CYS A 67 -0.81 14.10 -8.00
N ALA A 68 -2.01 14.29 -8.54
CA ALA A 68 -2.24 15.04 -9.76
C ALA A 68 -1.90 16.53 -9.58
N TYR A 69 -2.20 17.10 -8.41
CA TYR A 69 -1.80 18.47 -8.09
C TYR A 69 -0.27 18.58 -7.98
N GLY A 70 0.38 17.65 -7.25
CA GLY A 70 1.83 17.60 -7.19
C GLY A 70 2.48 17.43 -8.56
N TRP A 71 1.87 16.64 -9.46
CA TRP A 71 2.31 16.51 -10.84
C TRP A 71 2.22 17.83 -11.60
N TYR A 72 1.16 18.60 -11.42
CA TYR A 72 0.99 19.90 -12.04
C TYR A 72 2.06 20.92 -11.60
N GLU A 73 2.54 20.82 -10.34
CA GLU A 73 3.57 21.72 -9.80
C GLU A 73 5.00 21.39 -10.23
N ILE A 74 5.23 20.19 -10.79
CA ILE A 74 6.58 19.79 -11.25
C ILE A 74 6.83 20.35 -12.66
N GLU A 75 7.85 21.16 -12.80
CA GLU A 75 8.22 21.78 -14.09
C GLU A 75 9.30 21.02 -14.91
N ASN A 76 9.75 19.85 -14.43
CA ASN A 76 10.90 19.16 -15.01
C ASN A 76 10.61 17.70 -15.38
N PHE A 77 11.69 16.99 -15.82
CA PHE A 77 11.66 15.55 -16.18
C PHE A 77 10.97 14.64 -15.14
N SER A 78 10.97 15.01 -13.86
CA SER A 78 10.28 14.25 -12.82
C SER A 78 8.76 14.20 -13.02
N ALA A 79 8.18 15.23 -13.67
CA ALA A 79 6.76 15.24 -14.04
C ALA A 79 6.39 14.07 -14.94
N THR A 80 7.27 13.71 -15.88
CA THR A 80 7.05 12.59 -16.82
C THR A 80 6.91 11.29 -16.06
N TYR A 81 7.80 11.00 -15.11
CA TYR A 81 7.73 9.78 -14.30
C TYR A 81 6.47 9.72 -13.44
N LEU A 82 6.15 10.82 -12.74
CA LEU A 82 4.93 10.87 -11.93
C LEU A 82 3.69 10.70 -12.81
N GLY A 83 3.61 11.42 -13.93
CA GLY A 83 2.52 11.31 -14.89
C GLY A 83 2.34 9.87 -15.41
N TYR A 84 3.41 9.18 -15.73
CA TYR A 84 3.38 7.79 -16.20
C TYR A 84 2.89 6.82 -15.12
N ILE A 85 3.33 7.00 -13.85
CA ILE A 85 2.83 6.21 -12.72
C ILE A 85 1.33 6.45 -12.52
N LEU A 86 0.87 7.70 -12.56
CA LEU A 86 -0.54 8.03 -12.37
C LEU A 86 -1.41 7.48 -13.50
N ILE A 87 -1.01 7.69 -14.75
CA ILE A 87 -1.75 7.22 -15.94
C ILE A 87 -1.83 5.69 -15.95
N SER A 88 -0.71 5.01 -15.70
CA SER A 88 -0.69 3.54 -15.64
C SER A 88 -1.50 2.98 -14.46
N GLY A 89 -1.69 3.75 -13.39
CA GLY A 89 -2.52 3.37 -12.24
C GLY A 89 -4.04 3.52 -12.46
N LEU A 90 -4.48 4.24 -13.51
CA LEU A 90 -5.91 4.47 -13.76
C LEU A 90 -6.72 3.18 -13.99
N PRO A 91 -6.27 2.16 -14.72
CA PRO A 91 -7.03 0.93 -14.89
C PRO A 91 -7.36 0.25 -13.56
N VAL A 92 -6.37 0.08 -12.68
CA VAL A 92 -6.59 -0.58 -11.39
C VAL A 92 -7.42 0.28 -10.44
N LEU A 93 -7.21 1.60 -10.43
CA LEU A 93 -8.04 2.53 -9.67
C LEU A 93 -9.51 2.48 -10.12
N THR A 94 -9.75 2.53 -11.43
CA THR A 94 -11.10 2.53 -12.00
C THR A 94 -11.85 1.25 -11.66
N LEU A 95 -11.21 0.08 -11.84
CA LEU A 95 -11.86 -1.20 -11.51
C LEU A 95 -12.12 -1.35 -10.01
N GLY A 96 -11.22 -0.88 -9.16
CA GLY A 96 -11.45 -0.86 -7.72
C GLY A 96 -12.59 0.10 -7.32
N LEU A 97 -12.64 1.30 -7.90
CA LEU A 97 -13.75 2.24 -7.68
C LEU A 97 -15.10 1.69 -8.17
N LEU A 98 -15.12 0.99 -9.29
CA LEU A 98 -16.33 0.32 -9.78
C LEU A 98 -16.79 -0.78 -8.80
N ASP A 99 -15.87 -1.52 -8.17
CA ASP A 99 -16.22 -2.49 -7.13
C ASP A 99 -16.79 -1.77 -5.88
N ASP A 100 -16.19 -0.67 -5.46
CA ASP A 100 -16.68 0.17 -4.34
C ASP A 100 -18.08 0.74 -4.61
N LEU A 101 -18.40 1.07 -5.87
CA LEU A 101 -19.64 1.72 -6.30
C LEU A 101 -20.76 0.74 -6.72
N TYR A 102 -20.75 -0.56 -6.44
CA TYR A 102 -21.83 -1.52 -6.67
C TYR A 102 -21.61 -2.69 -7.61
N PHE A 103 -20.58 -2.62 -8.46
CA PHE A 103 -20.56 -3.54 -9.62
C PHE A 103 -20.14 -4.97 -9.26
N HIS A 104 -19.79 -5.26 -7.98
CA HIS A 104 -19.36 -6.59 -7.51
C HIS A 104 -18.40 -7.23 -8.50
N ILE A 105 -17.30 -6.55 -8.76
CA ILE A 105 -16.29 -6.99 -9.73
C ILE A 105 -15.68 -8.30 -9.27
N ARG A 106 -15.73 -9.33 -10.12
CA ARG A 106 -15.11 -10.62 -9.80
C ARG A 106 -13.61 -10.46 -9.54
N PRO A 107 -13.01 -11.21 -8.59
CA PRO A 107 -11.58 -11.12 -8.27
C PRO A 107 -10.66 -11.21 -9.48
N LEU A 108 -11.04 -12.01 -10.48
CA LEU A 108 -10.28 -12.14 -11.73
C LEU A 108 -10.17 -10.80 -12.50
N TYR A 109 -11.25 -10.02 -12.60
CA TYR A 109 -11.18 -8.73 -13.31
C TYR A 109 -10.33 -7.71 -12.57
N ARG A 110 -10.34 -7.72 -11.23
CA ARG A 110 -9.47 -6.88 -10.41
C ARG A 110 -7.98 -7.25 -10.60
N LEU A 111 -7.70 -8.56 -10.68
CA LEU A 111 -6.36 -9.08 -10.99
C LEU A 111 -5.92 -8.62 -12.39
N LEU A 112 -6.79 -8.79 -13.40
CA LEU A 112 -6.51 -8.33 -14.77
C LEU A 112 -6.30 -6.82 -14.83
N GLY A 113 -7.09 -6.03 -14.09
CA GLY A 113 -6.91 -4.58 -14.03
C GLY A 113 -5.56 -4.15 -13.45
N ALA A 114 -5.12 -4.80 -12.38
CA ALA A 114 -3.80 -4.57 -11.83
C ALA A 114 -2.67 -5.01 -12.78
N SER A 115 -2.85 -6.14 -13.49
CA SER A 115 -1.91 -6.60 -14.51
C SER A 115 -1.84 -5.65 -15.72
N ILE A 116 -2.98 -5.12 -16.19
CA ILE A 116 -3.04 -4.11 -17.26
C ILE A 116 -2.32 -2.85 -16.80
N SER A 117 -2.57 -2.37 -15.58
CA SER A 117 -1.84 -1.23 -15.00
C SER A 117 -0.33 -1.46 -15.02
N SER A 118 0.11 -2.66 -14.64
CA SER A 118 1.54 -3.02 -14.65
C SER A 118 2.12 -3.05 -16.06
N ILE A 119 1.39 -3.59 -17.04
CA ILE A 119 1.79 -3.58 -18.45
C ILE A 119 1.90 -2.15 -18.96
N CYS A 120 0.91 -1.29 -18.69
CA CYS A 120 0.95 0.12 -19.06
C CYS A 120 2.17 0.83 -18.47
N ALA A 121 2.49 0.55 -17.19
CA ALA A 121 3.65 1.15 -16.54
C ALA A 121 4.98 0.70 -17.17
N ILE A 122 5.13 -0.58 -17.52
CA ILE A 122 6.31 -1.09 -18.23
C ILE A 122 6.51 -0.32 -19.55
N PHE A 123 5.44 -0.16 -20.35
CA PHE A 123 5.54 0.55 -21.62
C PHE A 123 5.81 2.04 -21.48
N LEU A 124 5.23 2.70 -20.48
CA LEU A 124 5.39 4.14 -20.30
C LEU A 124 6.74 4.49 -19.66
N LEU A 125 7.19 3.70 -18.69
CA LEU A 125 8.43 3.93 -17.94
C LEU A 125 9.65 3.30 -18.60
N ASP A 126 9.46 2.39 -19.57
CA ASP A 126 10.51 1.57 -20.19
C ASP A 126 11.41 0.91 -19.12
N THR A 127 10.79 0.34 -18.09
CA THR A 127 11.47 -0.16 -16.89
C THR A 127 10.79 -1.41 -16.38
N TRP A 128 11.59 -2.37 -15.90
CA TRP A 128 11.14 -3.59 -15.22
C TRP A 128 12.22 -4.09 -14.26
N LEU A 129 11.89 -5.08 -13.42
CA LEU A 129 12.86 -5.74 -12.56
C LEU A 129 13.87 -6.51 -13.40
N THR A 130 15.15 -6.29 -13.12
CA THR A 130 16.28 -6.95 -13.78
C THR A 130 16.94 -8.02 -12.94
N GLY A 131 16.50 -8.20 -11.69
CA GLY A 131 16.95 -9.18 -10.73
C GLY A 131 16.22 -9.00 -9.39
N VAL A 132 16.40 -9.98 -8.51
CA VAL A 132 15.82 -9.99 -7.15
C VAL A 132 16.86 -10.47 -6.10
N ASP A 133 18.12 -10.44 -6.44
CA ASP A 133 19.25 -10.86 -5.62
C ASP A 133 19.14 -12.34 -5.15
N VAL A 134 18.70 -13.21 -6.06
CA VAL A 134 18.64 -14.66 -5.86
C VAL A 134 19.36 -15.36 -6.99
N LEU A 135 20.53 -15.92 -6.69
CA LEU A 135 21.53 -16.36 -7.66
C LEU A 135 20.99 -17.15 -8.87
N PHE A 136 20.12 -18.14 -8.65
CA PHE A 136 19.57 -18.96 -9.73
C PHE A 136 18.39 -18.27 -10.44
N LEU A 137 17.65 -17.44 -9.72
CA LEU A 137 16.50 -16.76 -10.27
C LEU A 137 16.94 -15.59 -11.15
N ASP A 138 18.00 -14.89 -10.76
CA ASP A 138 18.52 -13.73 -11.51
C ASP A 138 19.04 -14.11 -12.90
N GLN A 139 19.48 -15.35 -13.10
CA GLN A 139 19.82 -15.85 -14.43
C GLN A 139 18.61 -15.85 -15.38
N LEU A 140 17.41 -16.05 -14.88
CA LEU A 140 16.19 -16.01 -15.68
C LEU A 140 15.80 -14.57 -16.08
N PHE A 141 16.21 -13.56 -15.30
CA PHE A 141 15.95 -12.15 -15.63
C PHE A 141 16.73 -11.65 -16.82
N PHE A 142 17.78 -12.36 -17.29
CA PHE A 142 18.40 -12.07 -18.59
C PHE A 142 17.44 -12.31 -19.77
N LEU A 143 16.39 -13.10 -19.55
CA LEU A 143 15.32 -13.28 -20.53
C LEU A 143 14.24 -12.20 -20.30
N SER A 144 14.19 -11.19 -21.16
CA SER A 144 13.22 -10.10 -21.05
C SER A 144 11.77 -10.56 -20.87
N PRO A 145 11.26 -11.62 -21.52
CA PRO A 145 9.91 -12.11 -21.28
C PRO A 145 9.68 -12.57 -19.85
N PHE A 146 10.68 -13.21 -19.21
CA PHE A 146 10.60 -13.62 -17.81
C PHE A 146 10.62 -12.41 -16.89
N ALA A 147 11.54 -11.48 -17.10
CA ALA A 147 11.67 -10.25 -16.33
C ALA A 147 10.37 -9.42 -16.34
N ILE A 148 9.78 -9.24 -17.53
CA ILE A 148 8.49 -8.56 -17.71
C ILE A 148 7.37 -9.32 -16.98
N PHE A 149 7.25 -10.62 -17.18
CA PHE A 149 6.25 -11.44 -16.50
C PHE A 149 6.36 -11.36 -14.98
N PHE A 150 7.60 -11.48 -14.45
CA PHE A 150 7.85 -11.40 -13.01
C PHE A 150 7.52 -10.01 -12.45
N THR A 151 7.83 -8.94 -13.20
CA THR A 151 7.48 -7.58 -12.82
C THR A 151 5.97 -7.38 -12.72
N ILE A 152 5.22 -7.86 -13.71
CA ILE A 152 3.75 -7.83 -13.69
C ILE A 152 3.22 -8.62 -12.49
N PHE A 153 3.75 -9.81 -12.24
CA PHE A 153 3.36 -10.65 -11.10
C PHE A 153 3.62 -9.94 -9.77
N ALA A 154 4.82 -9.40 -9.57
CA ALA A 154 5.22 -8.75 -8.33
C ALA A 154 4.39 -7.48 -8.05
N THR A 155 4.27 -6.57 -9.02
CA THR A 155 3.52 -5.32 -8.86
C THR A 155 2.02 -5.53 -8.70
N THR A 156 1.45 -6.48 -9.45
CA THR A 156 0.05 -6.92 -9.28
C THR A 156 -0.16 -7.52 -7.89
N GLY A 157 0.78 -8.37 -7.43
CA GLY A 157 0.74 -8.96 -6.10
C GLY A 157 0.79 -7.90 -4.99
N VAL A 158 1.66 -6.90 -5.11
CA VAL A 158 1.75 -5.78 -4.15
C VAL A 158 0.45 -4.97 -4.15
N ALA A 159 -0.13 -4.65 -5.31
CA ALA A 159 -1.41 -3.94 -5.38
C ALA A 159 -2.52 -4.70 -4.62
N HIS A 160 -2.61 -6.01 -4.82
CA HIS A 160 -3.56 -6.86 -4.09
C HIS A 160 -3.23 -6.98 -2.60
N ALA A 161 -1.94 -6.96 -2.22
CA ALA A 161 -1.52 -7.01 -0.83
C ALA A 161 -1.97 -5.76 -0.05
N PHE A 162 -1.88 -4.58 -0.66
CA PHE A 162 -2.40 -3.34 -0.06
C PHE A 162 -3.92 -3.36 0.11
N ASN A 163 -4.66 -3.94 -0.83
CA ASN A 163 -6.10 -4.12 -0.69
C ASN A 163 -6.46 -5.13 0.42
N LEU A 164 -5.68 -6.19 0.56
CA LEU A 164 -5.91 -7.21 1.59
C LEU A 164 -5.75 -6.67 3.02
N ILE A 165 -4.81 -5.73 3.23
CA ILE A 165 -4.57 -5.14 4.55
C ILE A 165 -5.48 -3.93 4.86
N ASP A 166 -6.31 -3.47 3.92
CA ASP A 166 -7.24 -2.34 4.12
C ASP A 166 -8.48 -2.74 4.92
N GLY A 167 -8.27 -3.30 6.11
CA GLY A 167 -9.32 -3.80 7.00
C GLY A 167 -9.56 -2.97 8.27
N LEU A 168 -8.65 -2.04 8.61
CA LEU A 168 -8.72 -1.19 9.79
C LEU A 168 -8.44 0.28 9.45
N ASN A 169 -9.03 1.21 10.22
CA ASN A 169 -8.76 2.64 10.08
C ASN A 169 -7.26 2.93 10.15
N GLY A 170 -6.75 3.58 9.13
CA GLY A 170 -5.35 3.99 9.06
C GLY A 170 -4.35 2.87 8.80
N LEU A 171 -4.73 1.59 8.72
CA LEU A 171 -3.75 0.51 8.56
C LEU A 171 -3.09 0.56 7.17
N SER A 172 -3.85 0.42 6.11
CA SER A 172 -3.32 0.46 4.74
C SER A 172 -2.68 1.81 4.41
N LEU A 173 -3.30 2.92 4.84
CA LEU A 173 -2.73 4.27 4.69
C LEU A 173 -1.46 4.45 5.52
N GLY A 174 -1.40 3.95 6.76
CA GLY A 174 -0.22 4.00 7.62
C GLY A 174 0.94 3.17 7.05
N VAL A 175 0.65 1.99 6.47
CA VAL A 175 1.64 1.21 5.71
C VAL A 175 2.15 2.01 4.52
N SER A 176 1.27 2.64 3.74
CA SER A 176 1.65 3.50 2.61
C SER A 176 2.54 4.67 3.03
N LEU A 177 2.17 5.36 4.11
CA LEU A 177 2.98 6.46 4.67
C LEU A 177 4.35 5.96 5.13
N SER A 178 4.40 4.84 5.84
CA SER A 178 5.66 4.22 6.26
C SER A 178 6.50 3.82 5.06
N THR A 179 5.93 3.10 4.10
CA THR A 179 6.62 2.66 2.88
C THR A 179 7.19 3.85 2.09
N SER A 180 6.39 4.87 1.82
CA SER A 180 6.85 6.06 1.08
C SER A 180 7.90 6.84 1.84
N PHE A 181 7.79 6.96 3.17
CA PHE A 181 8.80 7.61 4.00
C PHE A 181 10.15 6.87 3.94
N PHE A 182 10.14 5.55 4.12
CA PHE A 182 11.39 4.78 4.12
C PHE A 182 12.01 4.65 2.72
N LEU A 183 11.21 4.59 1.66
CA LEU A 183 11.70 4.73 0.29
C LEU A 183 12.34 6.11 0.06
N THR A 184 11.74 7.19 0.61
CA THR A 184 12.35 8.53 0.56
C THR A 184 13.72 8.55 1.22
N VAL A 185 13.85 7.95 2.41
CA VAL A 185 15.13 7.93 3.13
C VAL A 185 16.19 7.11 2.39
N VAL A 186 15.84 5.94 1.84
CA VAL A 186 16.77 5.15 1.01
C VAL A 186 17.19 5.93 -0.22
N ALA A 187 16.24 6.50 -0.97
CA ALA A 187 16.54 7.34 -2.14
C ALA A 187 17.42 8.55 -1.80
N TRP A 188 17.20 9.14 -0.62
CA TRP A 188 18.03 10.21 -0.09
C TRP A 188 19.48 9.78 0.17
N ILE A 189 19.67 8.61 0.78
CA ILE A 189 21.02 8.06 1.07
C ILE A 189 21.81 7.86 -0.22
N VAL A 190 21.15 7.39 -1.29
CA VAL A 190 21.78 7.17 -2.60
C VAL A 190 21.72 8.41 -3.51
N ALA A 191 21.26 9.56 -2.98
CA ALA A 191 21.15 10.84 -3.69
C ALA A 191 20.27 10.82 -4.96
N ASP A 192 19.24 9.95 -5.02
CA ASP A 192 18.27 9.92 -6.12
C ASP A 192 17.12 10.93 -5.88
N ALA A 193 17.33 12.15 -6.33
CA ALA A 193 16.39 13.25 -6.16
C ALA A 193 15.03 13.00 -6.85
N LEU A 194 15.00 12.24 -7.96
CA LEU A 194 13.75 11.88 -8.64
C LEU A 194 12.88 11.06 -7.71
N VAL A 195 13.41 9.96 -7.17
CA VAL A 195 12.63 9.06 -6.31
C VAL A 195 12.25 9.73 -4.99
N VAL A 196 13.12 10.56 -4.41
CA VAL A 196 12.77 11.40 -3.24
C VAL A 196 11.52 12.22 -3.53
N LEU A 197 11.48 12.91 -4.68
CA LEU A 197 10.34 13.75 -5.05
C LEU A 197 9.05 12.94 -5.25
N LEU A 198 9.12 11.82 -5.99
CA LEU A 198 7.98 10.94 -6.22
C LEU A 198 7.38 10.44 -4.89
N CYS A 199 8.25 9.98 -3.98
CA CYS A 199 7.84 9.50 -2.66
C CYS A 199 7.24 10.61 -1.80
N LEU A 200 7.81 11.83 -1.80
CA LEU A 200 7.30 12.95 -1.02
C LEU A 200 5.89 13.37 -1.47
N ILE A 201 5.65 13.51 -2.77
CA ILE A 201 4.33 13.86 -3.30
C ILE A 201 3.32 12.76 -2.93
N PHE A 202 3.69 11.50 -3.08
CA PHE A 202 2.82 10.39 -2.72
C PHE A 202 2.55 10.34 -1.21
N PHE A 203 3.56 10.59 -0.37
CA PHE A 203 3.44 10.68 1.08
C PHE A 203 2.46 11.78 1.49
N LEU A 204 2.64 12.99 0.97
CA LEU A 204 1.79 14.15 1.30
C LEU A 204 0.35 13.92 0.83
N SER A 205 0.15 13.37 -0.36
CA SER A 205 -1.18 13.02 -0.87
C SER A 205 -1.87 11.96 -0.01
N THR A 206 -1.13 10.95 0.44
CA THR A 206 -1.66 9.91 1.33
C THR A 206 -1.95 10.46 2.72
N LEU A 207 -1.10 11.35 3.24
CA LEU A 207 -1.29 12.00 4.54
C LEU A 207 -2.57 12.83 4.59
N GLY A 208 -2.94 13.52 3.50
CA GLY A 208 -4.17 14.29 3.44
C GLY A 208 -5.43 13.44 3.69
N LEU A 209 -5.51 12.24 3.08
CA LEU A 209 -6.59 11.29 3.35
C LEU A 209 -6.47 10.67 4.74
N PHE A 210 -5.25 10.30 5.18
CA PHE A 210 -5.00 9.67 6.46
C PHE A 210 -5.55 10.48 7.63
N LEU A 211 -5.37 11.79 7.62
CA LEU A 211 -5.84 12.69 8.69
C LEU A 211 -7.36 12.65 8.93
N LEU A 212 -8.15 12.29 7.92
CA LEU A 212 -9.61 12.15 8.05
C LEU A 212 -10.08 10.70 8.20
N ASN A 213 -9.24 9.74 7.78
CA ASN A 213 -9.48 8.33 7.98
C ASN A 213 -9.12 7.90 9.40
N PHE A 214 -7.95 8.27 9.90
CA PHE A 214 -7.45 7.87 11.21
C PHE A 214 -7.47 9.05 12.21
N PRO A 215 -7.96 8.83 13.44
CA PRO A 215 -8.50 7.57 14.01
C PRO A 215 -10.01 7.39 13.79
N TRP A 216 -10.72 8.37 13.22
CA TRP A 216 -12.19 8.46 13.27
C TRP A 216 -12.96 7.68 12.21
N GLY A 217 -12.30 7.21 11.15
CA GLY A 217 -12.96 6.49 10.06
C GLY A 217 -14.03 7.31 9.31
N LYS A 218 -13.80 8.65 9.12
CA LYS A 218 -14.76 9.53 8.45
C LYS A 218 -14.86 9.30 6.95
N ILE A 219 -13.82 8.70 6.36
CA ILE A 219 -13.72 8.32 4.97
C ILE A 219 -12.83 7.08 4.89
N PHE A 220 -13.17 6.11 4.06
CA PHE A 220 -12.34 4.93 3.81
C PHE A 220 -11.60 5.07 2.49
N LEU A 221 -10.44 4.42 2.42
CA LEU A 221 -9.60 4.37 1.24
C LEU A 221 -10.35 3.75 0.05
N GLY A 222 -11.03 2.64 0.28
CA GLY A 222 -11.74 1.84 -0.72
C GLY A 222 -10.82 0.94 -1.53
N ASP A 223 -11.41 -0.04 -2.22
CA ASP A 223 -10.70 -1.00 -3.05
C ASP A 223 -9.88 -0.28 -4.14
N GLY A 224 -10.49 0.74 -4.79
CA GLY A 224 -9.79 1.55 -5.80
C GLY A 224 -8.55 2.23 -5.27
N GLY A 225 -8.64 2.85 -4.10
CA GLY A 225 -7.51 3.52 -3.45
C GLY A 225 -6.44 2.55 -2.98
N ALA A 226 -6.83 1.41 -2.43
CA ALA A 226 -5.91 0.40 -1.93
C ALA A 226 -5.05 -0.23 -3.06
N TYR A 227 -5.67 -0.60 -4.18
CA TYR A 227 -4.94 -1.08 -5.35
C TYR A 227 -4.04 0.00 -5.96
N PHE A 228 -4.54 1.24 -6.06
CA PHE A 228 -3.80 2.35 -6.64
C PHE A 228 -2.54 2.69 -5.84
N GLN A 229 -2.63 2.74 -4.50
CA GLN A 229 -1.44 3.01 -3.68
C GLN A 229 -0.40 1.88 -3.77
N GLY A 230 -0.83 0.62 -3.82
CA GLY A 230 0.09 -0.51 -4.02
C GLY A 230 0.77 -0.45 -5.39
N HIS A 231 0.05 -0.07 -6.45
CA HIS A 231 0.60 0.18 -7.77
C HIS A 231 1.64 1.30 -7.75
N CYS A 232 1.30 2.48 -7.25
CA CYS A 232 2.22 3.62 -7.22
C CYS A 232 3.50 3.31 -6.44
N LEU A 233 3.38 2.75 -5.24
CA LEU A 233 4.52 2.45 -4.40
C LEU A 233 5.43 1.37 -5.00
N SER A 234 4.86 0.32 -5.61
CA SER A 234 5.66 -0.73 -6.25
C SER A 234 6.44 -0.17 -7.45
N TRP A 235 5.86 0.72 -8.25
CA TRP A 235 6.55 1.34 -9.39
C TRP A 235 7.60 2.35 -8.96
N ILE A 236 7.37 3.13 -7.92
CA ILE A 236 8.41 4.00 -7.32
C ILE A 236 9.59 3.14 -6.82
N ALA A 237 9.33 2.00 -6.18
CA ALA A 237 10.37 1.08 -5.73
C ALA A 237 11.15 0.44 -6.89
N ILE A 238 10.48 0.06 -7.99
CA ILE A 238 11.14 -0.48 -9.19
C ILE A 238 12.03 0.57 -9.84
N ILE A 239 11.57 1.83 -9.94
CA ILE A 239 12.38 2.94 -10.45
C ILE A 239 13.62 3.13 -9.55
N LEU A 240 13.47 3.06 -8.24
CA LEU A 240 14.58 3.16 -7.30
C LEU A 240 15.63 2.07 -7.54
N LEU A 241 15.20 0.80 -7.66
CA LEU A 241 16.09 -0.34 -7.94
C LEU A 241 16.77 -0.22 -9.29
N ALA A 242 16.04 0.13 -10.34
CA ALA A 242 16.57 0.25 -11.70
C ALA A 242 17.63 1.34 -11.83
N ARG A 243 17.50 2.42 -11.04
CA ARG A 243 18.41 3.57 -11.06
C ARG A 243 19.61 3.42 -10.12
N ASN A 244 19.50 2.55 -9.12
CA ASN A 244 20.49 2.42 -8.04
C ASN A 244 20.84 0.95 -7.81
N PRO A 245 21.77 0.37 -8.61
CA PRO A 245 22.13 -1.05 -8.54
C PRO A 245 22.72 -1.51 -7.18
N ASP A 246 23.17 -0.57 -6.36
CA ASP A 246 23.70 -0.85 -5.02
C ASP A 246 22.60 -1.17 -4.00
N ILE A 247 21.33 -0.91 -4.33
CA ILE A 247 20.21 -1.23 -3.44
C ILE A 247 19.75 -2.65 -3.68
N THR A 248 19.74 -3.46 -2.63
CA THR A 248 19.24 -4.84 -2.73
C THR A 248 17.71 -4.90 -2.81
N ALA A 249 17.20 -5.78 -3.66
CA ALA A 249 15.77 -6.08 -3.77
C ALA A 249 15.19 -6.59 -2.42
N TRP A 250 16.01 -7.23 -1.59
CA TRP A 250 15.61 -7.71 -0.26
C TRP A 250 15.36 -6.55 0.72
N ALA A 251 16.10 -5.45 0.63
CA ALA A 251 15.80 -4.26 1.43
C ALA A 251 14.47 -3.63 1.00
N ILE A 252 14.20 -3.57 -0.29
CA ILE A 252 12.89 -3.14 -0.79
C ILE A 252 11.78 -4.09 -0.30
N LEU A 253 12.01 -5.39 -0.33
CA LEU A 253 11.06 -6.38 0.19
C LEU A 253 10.83 -6.21 1.71
N LEU A 254 11.83 -5.81 2.49
CA LEU A 254 11.67 -5.44 3.90
C LEU A 254 10.77 -4.20 4.07
N ILE A 255 10.87 -3.19 3.19
CA ILE A 255 9.97 -2.02 3.22
C ILE A 255 8.52 -2.43 2.95
N PHE A 256 8.30 -3.42 2.09
CA PHE A 256 7.00 -4.00 1.79
C PHE A 256 6.65 -5.22 2.66
N PHE A 257 7.40 -5.48 3.73
CA PHE A 257 7.30 -6.71 4.53
C PHE A 257 5.86 -7.03 4.95
N TRP A 258 5.18 -6.07 5.57
CA TRP A 258 3.86 -6.29 6.14
C TRP A 258 2.82 -6.74 5.09
N PRO A 259 2.54 -5.97 4.03
CA PRO A 259 1.53 -6.37 3.05
C PRO A 259 1.89 -7.66 2.33
N VAL A 260 3.18 -7.87 2.01
CA VAL A 260 3.63 -9.06 1.29
C VAL A 260 3.52 -10.31 2.16
N VAL A 261 4.04 -10.28 3.39
CA VAL A 261 4.02 -11.44 4.28
C VAL A 261 2.60 -11.79 4.70
N GLU A 262 1.76 -10.80 5.03
CA GLU A 262 0.34 -11.03 5.35
C GLU A 262 -0.39 -11.75 4.20
N THR A 263 -0.13 -11.32 2.96
CA THR A 263 -0.74 -11.91 1.77
C THR A 263 -0.25 -13.33 1.51
N LEU A 264 1.07 -13.52 1.47
CA LEU A 264 1.66 -14.85 1.21
C LEU A 264 1.28 -15.85 2.30
N PHE A 265 1.30 -15.44 3.56
CA PHE A 265 0.90 -16.29 4.67
C PHE A 265 -0.60 -16.61 4.64
N SER A 266 -1.44 -15.67 4.23
CA SER A 266 -2.88 -15.93 4.03
C SER A 266 -3.12 -16.96 2.92
N ILE A 267 -2.41 -16.85 1.79
CA ILE A 267 -2.48 -17.81 0.69
C ILE A 267 -2.03 -19.20 1.18
N TYR A 268 -0.87 -19.29 1.81
CA TYR A 268 -0.33 -20.53 2.38
C TYR A 268 -1.34 -21.21 3.32
N ARG A 269 -1.91 -20.45 4.25
CA ARG A 269 -2.90 -20.96 5.21
C ARG A 269 -4.16 -21.50 4.53
N ARG A 270 -4.64 -20.81 3.47
CA ARG A 270 -5.83 -21.25 2.72
C ARG A 270 -5.58 -22.53 1.93
N ILE A 271 -4.43 -22.65 1.28
CA ILE A 271 -4.01 -23.86 0.58
C ILE A 271 -3.97 -25.04 1.55
N ASN A 272 -3.37 -24.89 2.72
CA ASN A 272 -3.29 -25.94 3.73
C ASN A 272 -4.67 -26.34 4.31
N LYS A 273 -5.67 -25.47 4.21
CA LYS A 273 -7.05 -25.77 4.63
C LYS A 273 -7.95 -26.25 3.47
N ASN A 274 -7.39 -26.51 2.29
CA ASN A 274 -8.13 -26.86 1.07
C ASN A 274 -9.21 -25.82 0.70
N LYS A 275 -8.96 -24.54 0.97
CA LYS A 275 -9.85 -23.42 0.63
C LYS A 275 -9.30 -22.66 -0.58
N SER A 276 -10.22 -22.15 -1.43
CA SER A 276 -9.81 -21.27 -2.52
C SER A 276 -9.14 -20.01 -2.01
N ALA A 277 -8.07 -19.57 -2.69
CA ALA A 277 -7.39 -18.31 -2.37
C ALA A 277 -8.30 -17.08 -2.51
N SER A 278 -9.40 -17.18 -3.25
CA SER A 278 -10.37 -16.09 -3.49
C SER A 278 -11.53 -16.02 -2.49
N THR A 279 -11.67 -16.99 -1.56
CA THR A 279 -12.74 -16.94 -0.55
C THR A 279 -12.45 -15.88 0.50
N ALA A 280 -13.50 -15.19 0.96
CA ALA A 280 -13.38 -14.25 2.08
C ALA A 280 -12.82 -14.95 3.34
N ASP A 281 -11.88 -14.32 4.01
CA ASP A 281 -11.21 -14.85 5.20
C ASP A 281 -11.25 -13.82 6.36
N ARG A 282 -11.53 -14.28 7.57
CA ARG A 282 -11.48 -13.47 8.80
C ARG A 282 -10.25 -13.75 9.65
N GLU A 283 -9.30 -14.51 9.14
CA GLU A 283 -8.13 -14.91 9.90
C GLU A 283 -6.87 -14.08 9.54
N HIS A 284 -7.03 -12.85 9.06
CA HIS A 284 -5.90 -11.95 8.87
C HIS A 284 -5.37 -11.46 10.22
N PHE A 285 -4.06 -11.24 10.33
CA PHE A 285 -3.45 -10.84 11.60
C PHE A 285 -4.10 -9.60 12.20
N HIS A 286 -4.37 -8.59 11.38
CA HIS A 286 -5.03 -7.36 11.83
C HIS A 286 -6.45 -7.62 12.36
N GLN A 287 -7.17 -8.58 11.79
CA GLN A 287 -8.51 -8.97 12.27
C GLN A 287 -8.43 -9.73 13.60
N LEU A 288 -7.44 -10.62 13.76
CA LEU A 288 -7.22 -11.31 15.04
C LEU A 288 -6.87 -10.32 16.16
N VAL A 289 -6.04 -9.30 15.85
CA VAL A 289 -5.73 -8.21 16.80
C VAL A 289 -7.00 -7.47 17.18
N PHE A 290 -7.80 -7.07 16.19
CA PHE A 290 -9.06 -6.36 16.42
C PHE A 290 -10.04 -7.18 17.27
N ASP A 291 -10.24 -8.47 16.96
CA ASP A 291 -11.14 -9.35 17.70
C ASP A 291 -10.67 -9.53 19.15
N LYS A 292 -9.35 -9.58 19.36
CA LYS A 292 -8.78 -9.65 20.72
C LYS A 292 -9.02 -8.36 21.50
N ILE A 293 -8.79 -7.20 20.89
CA ILE A 293 -9.01 -5.89 21.52
C ILE A 293 -10.47 -5.71 21.90
N ARG A 294 -11.41 -6.08 21.05
CA ARG A 294 -12.85 -5.98 21.34
C ARG A 294 -13.32 -6.79 22.56
N ARG A 295 -12.57 -7.80 23.00
CA ARG A 295 -12.91 -8.58 24.22
C ARG A 295 -12.67 -7.80 25.49
N PHE A 296 -11.84 -6.76 25.50
CA PHE A 296 -11.65 -5.93 26.68
C PHE A 296 -12.85 -5.00 26.89
N ARG A 297 -13.34 -4.93 28.16
CA ARG A 297 -14.55 -4.16 28.52
C ARG A 297 -14.53 -2.71 28.03
N VAL A 298 -13.36 -2.06 28.06
CA VAL A 298 -13.19 -0.65 27.63
C VAL A 298 -13.54 -0.44 26.15
N PHE A 299 -13.40 -1.48 25.31
CA PHE A 299 -13.59 -1.39 23.86
C PHE A 299 -14.92 -2.00 23.38
N GLN A 300 -15.70 -2.65 24.26
CA GLN A 300 -16.96 -3.30 23.89
C GLN A 300 -18.00 -2.31 23.35
N ASN A 301 -17.99 -1.06 23.87
CA ASN A 301 -18.95 -0.03 23.52
C ASN A 301 -18.46 0.93 22.42
N SER A 302 -17.26 0.75 21.86
CA SER A 302 -16.69 1.63 20.84
C SER A 302 -15.86 0.84 19.83
N SER A 303 -16.54 0.36 18.78
CA SER A 303 -15.92 -0.39 17.69
C SER A 303 -14.85 0.46 16.97
N ASN A 304 -15.11 1.74 16.74
CA ASN A 304 -14.18 2.65 16.08
C ASN A 304 -12.87 2.85 16.88
N PHE A 305 -12.98 2.95 18.22
CA PHE A 305 -11.81 3.11 19.07
C PHE A 305 -10.98 1.80 19.11
N ALA A 306 -11.64 0.65 19.25
CA ALA A 306 -10.96 -0.65 19.15
C ALA A 306 -10.23 -0.83 17.83
N ASN A 307 -10.84 -0.39 16.73
CA ASN A 307 -10.27 -0.44 15.38
C ASN A 307 -8.95 0.37 15.31
N SER A 308 -8.97 1.63 15.72
CA SER A 308 -7.80 2.51 15.70
C SER A 308 -6.68 2.06 16.65
N VAL A 309 -7.03 1.56 17.84
CA VAL A 309 -6.05 0.98 18.78
C VAL A 309 -5.40 -0.27 18.18
N SER A 310 -6.15 -1.09 17.46
CA SER A 310 -5.60 -2.27 16.78
C SER A 310 -4.53 -1.88 15.74
N THR A 311 -4.77 -0.83 14.97
CA THR A 311 -3.77 -0.29 14.04
C THR A 311 -2.49 0.14 14.77
N LEU A 312 -2.60 0.87 15.89
CA LEU A 312 -1.45 1.29 16.69
C LEU A 312 -0.63 0.11 17.24
N LEU A 313 -1.28 -0.98 17.61
CA LEU A 313 -0.60 -2.18 18.12
C LEU A 313 0.13 -2.96 17.02
N ILE A 314 -0.28 -2.78 15.76
CA ILE A 314 0.40 -3.37 14.61
C ILE A 314 1.64 -2.54 14.20
N LEU A 315 1.74 -1.28 14.60
CA LEU A 315 2.81 -0.36 14.22
C LEU A 315 4.24 -0.91 14.34
N PRO A 316 4.64 -1.66 15.40
CA PRO A 316 5.97 -2.26 15.49
C PRO A 316 6.28 -3.23 14.34
N PHE A 317 5.28 -3.96 13.85
CA PHE A 317 5.44 -4.87 12.71
C PHE A 317 5.61 -4.14 11.39
N LEU A 318 5.27 -2.83 11.32
CA LEU A 318 5.50 -1.97 10.17
C LEU A 318 6.88 -1.30 10.23
N ILE A 319 7.26 -0.78 11.40
CA ILE A 319 8.45 0.07 11.55
C ILE A 319 9.73 -0.76 11.60
N VAL A 320 9.74 -1.88 12.32
CA VAL A 320 10.96 -2.67 12.51
C VAL A 320 11.54 -3.20 11.19
N PRO A 321 10.76 -3.81 10.27
CA PRO A 321 11.27 -4.21 8.97
C PRO A 321 11.86 -3.04 8.18
N ASN A 322 11.19 -1.89 8.21
CA ASN A 322 11.60 -0.69 7.48
C ASN A 322 12.91 -0.11 8.01
N LEU A 323 13.12 -0.10 9.33
CA LEU A 323 14.40 0.30 9.93
C LEU A 323 15.53 -0.65 9.54
N LEU A 324 15.28 -1.95 9.53
CA LEU A 324 16.27 -2.93 9.08
C LEU A 324 16.59 -2.78 7.58
N ALA A 325 15.59 -2.40 6.76
CA ALA A 325 15.81 -2.07 5.36
C ALA A 325 16.78 -0.90 5.19
N LEU A 326 16.66 0.16 6.01
CA LEU A 326 17.60 1.28 5.99
C LEU A 326 19.02 0.89 6.38
N ILE A 327 19.15 0.00 7.37
CA ILE A 327 20.48 -0.45 7.85
C ILE A 327 21.14 -1.36 6.81
N PHE A 328 20.36 -2.19 6.13
CA PHE A 328 20.85 -3.22 5.23
C PHE A 328 20.54 -2.94 3.74
N TYR A 329 20.29 -1.67 3.37
CA TYR A 329 19.83 -1.33 2.00
C TYR A 329 20.77 -1.82 0.89
N ASN A 330 22.07 -1.95 1.18
CA ASN A 330 23.10 -2.38 0.24
C ASN A 330 23.79 -3.70 0.63
N ASN A 331 23.20 -4.47 1.56
CA ASN A 331 23.76 -5.75 2.01
C ASN A 331 22.74 -6.88 1.86
N ILE A 332 22.90 -7.67 0.80
CA ILE A 332 21.98 -8.76 0.44
C ILE A 332 21.85 -9.77 1.58
N GLU A 333 22.98 -10.24 2.13
CA GLU A 333 23.00 -11.32 3.13
C GLU A 333 22.26 -10.89 4.41
N LEU A 334 22.56 -9.69 4.92
CA LEU A 334 21.94 -9.18 6.14
C LEU A 334 20.46 -8.86 5.92
N ALA A 335 20.08 -8.35 4.73
CA ALA A 335 18.67 -8.11 4.40
C ALA A 335 17.87 -9.41 4.31
N VAL A 336 18.44 -10.48 3.71
CA VAL A 336 17.83 -11.81 3.67
C VAL A 336 17.66 -12.39 5.08
N ILE A 337 18.74 -12.36 5.90
CA ILE A 337 18.68 -12.86 7.27
C ILE A 337 17.63 -12.11 8.08
N ALA A 338 17.59 -10.77 7.98
CA ALA A 338 16.58 -9.94 8.64
C ALA A 338 15.16 -10.32 8.20
N PHE A 339 14.94 -10.51 6.89
CA PHE A 339 13.63 -10.92 6.37
C PHE A 339 13.20 -12.27 6.94
N LEU A 340 14.09 -13.27 6.95
CA LEU A 340 13.77 -14.61 7.45
C LEU A 340 13.49 -14.61 8.96
N ILE A 341 14.26 -13.86 9.76
CA ILE A 341 14.00 -13.71 11.20
C ILE A 341 12.63 -13.06 11.42
N LEU A 342 12.34 -11.98 10.72
CA LEU A 342 11.05 -11.29 10.85
C LEU A 342 9.87 -12.16 10.40
N LEU A 343 10.05 -12.97 9.35
CA LEU A 343 9.04 -13.93 8.91
C LEU A 343 8.76 -14.98 10.00
N CYS A 344 9.78 -15.52 10.64
CA CYS A 344 9.63 -16.46 11.76
C CYS A 344 8.91 -15.80 12.94
N LEU A 345 9.29 -14.56 13.28
CA LEU A 345 8.63 -13.80 14.35
C LEU A 345 7.16 -13.49 14.03
N TYR A 346 6.86 -13.15 12.78
CA TYR A 346 5.49 -12.93 12.33
C TYR A 346 4.65 -14.21 12.47
N ILE A 347 5.15 -15.37 12.01
CA ILE A 347 4.44 -16.65 12.11
C ILE A 347 4.22 -17.02 13.58
N PHE A 348 5.22 -16.82 14.43
CA PHE A 348 5.10 -17.06 15.87
C PHE A 348 4.03 -16.15 16.51
N ALA A 349 4.08 -14.85 16.25
CA ALA A 349 3.12 -13.87 16.75
C ALA A 349 1.69 -14.19 16.29
N TYR A 350 1.52 -14.56 15.03
CA TYR A 350 0.25 -14.98 14.46
C TYR A 350 -0.33 -16.19 15.20
N ASN A 351 0.47 -17.25 15.34
CA ASN A 351 0.01 -18.48 16.00
C ASN A 351 -0.34 -18.23 17.47
N LYS A 352 0.46 -17.43 18.18
CA LYS A 352 0.19 -17.03 19.56
C LYS A 352 -1.10 -16.20 19.67
N MET A 353 -1.31 -15.27 18.75
CA MET A 353 -2.52 -14.45 18.70
C MET A 353 -3.74 -15.35 18.49
N LYS A 354 -3.69 -16.23 17.48
CA LYS A 354 -4.78 -17.14 17.15
C LYS A 354 -5.11 -18.11 18.28
N ALA A 355 -4.12 -18.64 18.98
CA ALA A 355 -4.32 -19.53 20.12
C ALA A 355 -4.94 -18.82 21.35
N SER A 356 -4.87 -17.48 21.41
CA SER A 356 -5.42 -16.66 22.51
C SER A 356 -6.86 -16.18 22.25
N LEU A 357 -7.41 -16.44 21.09
CA LEU A 357 -8.80 -16.17 20.69
C LEU A 357 -9.69 -17.38 20.89
#